data_1ba49109a48dd7f3555a768a5e4d6cc9
#
_entry.id   1ba49109a48dd7f3555a768a5e4d6cc9
#
_cell.length_a   1.000
_cell.length_b   1.000
_cell.length_c   1.000
_cell.angle_alpha   90.00
_cell.angle_beta   90.00
_cell.angle_gamma   90.00
#
_symmetry.space_group_name_H-M   'P 1'
#
loop_
_entity.id
_entity.type
_entity.pdbx_description
1 polymer ?
#
loop_
_entity_poly.entity_id
_entity_poly.type
_entity_poly.pdbx_seq_one_letter_code
_entity_poly.pdbx_strand_id
1 'polypeptide(L)'
;YGYMLRGDLSSVRLQDGDTILVEPFGVSVAAYGLLRQPARYEFRGEANGKELLTYALPMNGVSHVSVGGMRNGEPFNVYVTLTDFRNLHLEDGDRVEFVADTRGKTIMVAASGAIHGASRFPVLKQTRLKTLLAYISVEPELADIKSIYIRRKSVAAEQKVILKDALRRLEQSALTATSASVDEASIRVKEAELIQNFVQRASKLEPDGVLVVSRNGKLSDLLLEEGDEVIIPRRTDVVHVSGEVLIPTAVTWEKGLSLKDYLKGAGGLSDRADKNNILFVGLNGEVAHSEGPVSYTHLRA
;
A
#
# COMPACT_ATOMS: atom_id res chain seq x y z
N TYR A 1 24.59 16.70 -36.79
CA TYR A 1 24.74 15.94 -35.52
C TYR A 1 25.58 14.68 -35.69
N GLY A 2 25.52 13.97 -36.86
CA GLY A 2 26.35 12.81 -37.09
C GLY A 2 27.84 13.08 -36.84
N TYR A 3 28.34 14.22 -37.31
CA TYR A 3 29.68 14.66 -37.04
C TYR A 3 29.94 14.98 -35.57
N MET A 4 29.07 15.83 -34.96
CA MET A 4 29.28 16.30 -33.59
C MET A 4 29.14 15.17 -32.56
N LEU A 5 28.28 14.19 -32.82
CA LEU A 5 27.98 13.12 -31.86
C LEU A 5 28.74 11.82 -32.10
N ARG A 6 29.17 11.55 -33.33
CA ARG A 6 29.81 10.28 -33.72
C ARG A 6 31.13 10.43 -34.44
N GLY A 7 31.56 11.66 -34.69
CA GLY A 7 32.81 11.94 -35.43
C GLY A 7 32.76 11.58 -36.92
N ASP A 8 31.55 11.45 -37.48
CA ASP A 8 31.33 11.11 -38.90
C ASP A 8 31.70 12.32 -39.80
N LEU A 9 32.99 12.64 -39.87
CA LEU A 9 33.51 13.56 -40.86
C LEU A 9 33.63 12.83 -42.21
N SER A 10 32.83 13.21 -43.18
CA SER A 10 33.26 13.07 -44.57
C SER A 10 34.51 13.93 -44.74
N SER A 11 35.61 13.36 -45.19
CA SER A 11 36.87 14.06 -45.40
C SER A 11 36.78 15.04 -46.61
N VAL A 12 35.89 16.04 -46.47
CA VAL A 12 35.79 17.12 -47.45
C VAL A 12 36.95 18.09 -47.18
N ARG A 13 37.92 18.13 -48.08
CA ARG A 13 38.95 19.16 -48.10
C ARG A 13 38.50 20.29 -48.99
N LEU A 14 38.39 21.48 -48.45
CA LEU A 14 38.11 22.67 -49.22
C LEU A 14 39.25 22.98 -50.19
N GLN A 15 38.89 23.33 -51.39
CA GLN A 15 39.82 23.73 -52.46
C GLN A 15 39.56 25.21 -52.86
N ASP A 16 40.49 25.77 -53.56
CA ASP A 16 40.35 27.13 -54.10
C ASP A 16 39.15 27.17 -55.08
N GLY A 17 38.25 28.10 -54.83
CA GLY A 17 36.99 28.22 -55.58
C GLY A 17 35.76 27.52 -54.98
N ASP A 18 35.92 26.76 -53.86
CA ASP A 18 34.79 26.16 -53.19
C ASP A 18 33.89 27.20 -52.52
N THR A 19 32.59 26.96 -52.58
CA THR A 19 31.59 27.82 -51.94
C THR A 19 30.99 27.08 -50.75
N ILE A 20 31.02 27.67 -49.58
CA ILE A 20 30.33 27.17 -48.38
C ILE A 20 28.94 27.81 -48.36
N LEU A 21 27.90 26.99 -48.56
CA LEU A 21 26.52 27.40 -48.43
C LEU A 21 26.00 27.04 -47.03
N VAL A 22 25.55 28.02 -46.26
CA VAL A 22 24.87 27.86 -44.98
C VAL A 22 23.36 28.04 -45.24
N GLU A 23 22.64 26.94 -45.11
CA GLU A 23 21.17 26.93 -45.29
C GLU A 23 20.46 27.52 -44.07
N PRO A 24 19.21 28.05 -44.22
CA PRO A 24 18.40 28.46 -43.08
C PRO A 24 18.05 27.31 -42.16
N PHE A 25 17.62 27.66 -40.93
CA PHE A 25 17.17 26.69 -39.94
C PHE A 25 16.07 25.79 -40.48
N GLY A 26 16.21 24.50 -40.24
CA GLY A 26 15.16 23.49 -40.47
C GLY A 26 14.20 23.35 -39.30
N VAL A 27 13.48 22.24 -39.23
CA VAL A 27 12.60 21.89 -38.12
C VAL A 27 13.42 21.74 -36.83
N SER A 28 13.08 22.52 -35.81
CA SER A 28 13.80 22.54 -34.53
C SER A 28 12.93 21.95 -33.39
N VAL A 29 13.36 20.88 -32.76
CA VAL A 29 12.64 20.15 -31.70
C VAL A 29 13.46 20.16 -30.42
N ALA A 30 12.85 20.56 -29.31
CA ALA A 30 13.49 20.47 -27.99
C ALA A 30 13.22 19.11 -27.35
N ALA A 31 14.28 18.36 -27.04
CA ALA A 31 14.17 17.08 -26.37
C ALA A 31 14.80 17.11 -24.96
N TYR A 32 14.05 16.64 -23.98
CA TYR A 32 14.45 16.67 -22.57
C TYR A 32 13.87 15.45 -21.79
N GLY A 33 14.11 15.40 -20.48
CA GLY A 33 13.72 14.29 -19.64
C GLY A 33 14.81 13.21 -19.53
N LEU A 34 14.44 11.95 -19.55
CA LEU A 34 15.37 10.82 -19.37
C LEU A 34 16.15 10.51 -20.66
N LEU A 35 17.05 11.42 -21.01
CA LEU A 35 17.93 11.34 -22.16
C LEU A 35 19.40 11.39 -21.73
N ARG A 36 20.29 10.79 -22.54
CA ARG A 36 21.73 10.97 -22.39
C ARG A 36 22.18 12.32 -22.95
N GLN A 37 21.45 12.84 -23.91
CA GLN A 37 21.76 14.10 -24.59
C GLN A 37 20.50 14.97 -24.70
N PRO A 38 20.08 15.64 -23.61
CA PRO A 38 19.01 16.61 -23.70
C PRO A 38 19.50 17.86 -24.45
N ALA A 39 18.82 18.20 -25.53
CA ALA A 39 19.19 19.33 -26.39
C ALA A 39 18.03 19.78 -27.29
N ARG A 40 18.25 20.88 -27.98
CA ARG A 40 17.43 21.28 -29.15
C ARG A 40 18.08 20.67 -30.39
N TYR A 41 17.29 19.86 -31.10
CA TYR A 41 17.71 19.17 -32.32
C TYR A 41 17.10 19.83 -33.54
N GLU A 42 17.90 19.94 -34.55
CA GLU A 42 17.56 20.56 -35.83
C GLU A 42 17.58 19.51 -36.92
N PHE A 43 16.55 19.48 -37.75
CA PHE A 43 16.37 18.50 -38.81
C PHE A 43 16.32 19.18 -40.15
N ARG A 44 16.98 18.60 -41.14
CA ARG A 44 16.85 19.03 -42.54
C ARG A 44 15.64 18.34 -43.17
N GLY A 45 14.59 19.10 -43.45
CA GLY A 45 13.34 18.58 -43.98
C GLY A 45 12.39 18.07 -42.88
N GLU A 46 11.77 16.93 -43.09
CA GLU A 46 10.80 16.35 -42.14
C GLU A 46 11.50 15.77 -40.91
N ALA A 47 10.95 16.05 -39.74
CA ALA A 47 11.40 15.47 -38.47
C ALA A 47 10.44 14.37 -38.01
N ASN A 48 10.97 13.28 -37.50
CA ASN A 48 10.18 12.19 -36.93
C ASN A 48 10.81 11.63 -35.69
N GLY A 49 10.01 10.92 -34.88
CA GLY A 49 10.45 10.34 -33.62
C GLY A 49 11.61 9.37 -33.76
N LYS A 50 11.66 8.58 -34.85
CA LYS A 50 12.74 7.60 -35.10
C LYS A 50 14.09 8.28 -35.24
N GLU A 51 14.13 9.39 -35.97
CA GLU A 51 15.34 10.14 -36.18
C GLU A 51 15.80 10.85 -34.90
N LEU A 52 14.87 11.47 -34.17
CA LEU A 52 15.17 12.08 -32.86
C LEU A 52 15.75 11.06 -31.87
N LEU A 53 15.20 9.84 -31.79
CA LEU A 53 15.71 8.77 -30.93
C LEU A 53 17.18 8.40 -31.21
N THR A 54 17.60 8.53 -32.47
CA THR A 54 18.98 8.22 -32.89
C THR A 54 19.98 9.20 -32.28
N TYR A 55 19.59 10.45 -32.09
CA TYR A 55 20.47 11.52 -31.59
C TYR A 55 20.29 11.77 -30.09
N ALA A 56 19.06 11.74 -29.58
CA ALA A 56 18.75 12.05 -28.18
C ALA A 56 19.16 10.95 -27.20
N LEU A 57 19.31 9.71 -27.65
CA LEU A 57 19.77 8.53 -26.90
C LEU A 57 19.02 8.36 -25.57
N PRO A 58 17.77 7.87 -25.60
CA PRO A 58 17.00 7.65 -24.39
C PRO A 58 17.73 6.75 -23.38
N MET A 59 17.61 7.06 -22.09
CA MET A 59 18.15 6.21 -21.02
C MET A 59 17.34 4.91 -20.91
N ASN A 60 17.97 3.88 -20.34
CA ASN A 60 17.27 2.65 -20.01
C ASN A 60 16.11 2.93 -19.05
N GLY A 61 14.93 2.39 -19.34
CA GLY A 61 13.74 2.60 -18.53
C GLY A 61 12.75 3.62 -19.11
N VAL A 62 13.12 4.41 -20.10
CA VAL A 62 12.14 5.24 -20.83
C VAL A 62 11.10 4.34 -21.49
N SER A 63 9.83 4.62 -21.23
CA SER A 63 8.70 3.83 -21.73
C SER A 63 7.73 4.67 -22.57
N HIS A 64 7.60 5.96 -22.25
CA HIS A 64 6.67 6.87 -22.89
C HIS A 64 7.34 8.19 -23.26
N VAL A 65 6.69 8.90 -24.16
CA VAL A 65 7.12 10.21 -24.65
C VAL A 65 5.91 11.14 -24.67
N SER A 66 6.07 12.30 -24.06
CA SER A 66 5.11 13.40 -24.16
C SER A 66 5.60 14.36 -25.25
N VAL A 67 4.74 14.69 -26.21
CA VAL A 67 5.04 15.67 -27.25
C VAL A 67 4.04 16.81 -27.15
N GLY A 68 4.53 18.00 -26.95
CA GLY A 68 3.74 19.24 -26.92
C GLY A 68 4.22 20.24 -27.97
N GLY A 69 3.29 20.85 -28.67
CA GLY A 69 3.59 21.85 -29.72
C GLY A 69 2.34 22.54 -30.20
N MET A 70 2.40 23.04 -31.43
CA MET A 70 1.28 23.69 -32.11
C MET A 70 1.04 22.97 -33.43
N ARG A 71 -0.23 22.82 -33.83
CA ARG A 71 -0.63 22.29 -35.14
C ARG A 71 -1.70 23.21 -35.74
N ASN A 72 -1.43 23.79 -36.88
CA ASN A 72 -2.37 24.71 -37.52
C ASN A 72 -2.86 25.85 -36.61
N GLY A 73 -2.02 26.33 -35.70
CA GLY A 73 -2.37 27.38 -34.75
C GLY A 73 -3.08 26.88 -33.46
N GLU A 74 -3.33 25.58 -33.34
CA GLU A 74 -3.95 24.99 -32.16
C GLU A 74 -2.93 24.22 -31.29
N PRO A 75 -3.09 24.21 -29.94
CA PRO A 75 -2.24 23.44 -29.07
C PRO A 75 -2.32 21.94 -29.39
N PHE A 76 -1.19 21.31 -29.55
CA PHE A 76 -1.06 19.87 -29.76
C PHE A 76 -0.35 19.25 -28.57
N ASN A 77 -0.95 18.25 -27.97
CA ASN A 77 -0.33 17.46 -26.90
C ASN A 77 -0.68 15.99 -27.09
N VAL A 78 0.34 15.14 -27.12
CA VAL A 78 0.15 13.70 -27.20
C VAL A 78 1.10 12.99 -26.25
N TYR A 79 0.61 11.91 -25.64
CA TYR A 79 1.37 11.04 -24.76
C TYR A 79 1.32 9.62 -25.32
N VAL A 80 2.46 9.12 -25.77
CA VAL A 80 2.55 7.85 -26.52
C VAL A 80 3.64 6.95 -25.96
N THR A 81 3.55 5.64 -26.31
CA THR A 81 4.63 4.71 -25.99
C THR A 81 5.88 5.05 -26.82
N LEU A 82 7.06 4.63 -26.34
CA LEU A 82 8.31 4.80 -27.08
C LEU A 82 8.25 4.12 -28.48
N THR A 83 7.46 3.06 -28.62
CA THR A 83 7.26 2.37 -29.89
C THR A 83 6.45 3.21 -30.88
N ASP A 84 5.33 3.80 -30.42
CA ASP A 84 4.45 4.63 -31.25
C ASP A 84 5.11 5.95 -31.62
N PHE A 85 5.91 6.50 -30.71
CA PHE A 85 6.68 7.72 -30.93
C PHE A 85 7.59 7.65 -32.15
N ARG A 86 8.12 6.47 -32.48
CA ARG A 86 9.00 6.29 -33.66
C ARG A 86 8.39 6.79 -34.97
N ASN A 87 7.08 6.63 -35.09
CA ASN A 87 6.34 6.98 -36.30
C ASN A 87 5.68 8.36 -36.20
N LEU A 88 5.86 9.05 -35.09
CA LEU A 88 5.25 10.36 -34.89
C LEU A 88 5.99 11.42 -35.70
N HIS A 89 5.24 12.20 -36.47
CA HIS A 89 5.74 13.37 -37.17
C HIS A 89 5.95 14.52 -36.16
N LEU A 90 7.09 15.19 -36.26
CA LEU A 90 7.46 16.33 -35.42
C LEU A 90 7.52 17.60 -36.24
N GLU A 91 7.05 18.69 -35.66
CA GLU A 91 7.05 20.01 -36.30
C GLU A 91 7.96 21.00 -35.56
N ASP A 92 8.23 22.09 -36.21
CA ASP A 92 9.07 23.14 -35.64
C ASP A 92 8.48 23.69 -34.33
N GLY A 93 9.34 23.82 -33.33
CA GLY A 93 8.95 24.28 -32.00
C GLY A 93 8.42 23.19 -31.05
N ASP A 94 8.30 21.95 -31.52
CA ASP A 94 7.87 20.83 -30.66
C ASP A 94 8.79 20.65 -29.46
N ARG A 95 8.15 20.27 -28.32
CA ARG A 95 8.82 19.90 -27.10
C ARG A 95 8.55 18.44 -26.82
N VAL A 96 9.59 17.64 -26.69
CA VAL A 96 9.53 16.19 -26.54
C VAL A 96 10.15 15.80 -25.20
N GLU A 97 9.34 15.29 -24.27
CA GLU A 97 9.77 14.83 -22.95
C GLU A 97 9.79 13.31 -22.90
N PHE A 98 10.93 12.75 -22.53
CA PHE A 98 11.13 11.31 -22.37
C PHE A 98 10.96 10.91 -20.91
N VAL A 99 9.99 10.04 -20.64
CA VAL A 99 9.59 9.66 -19.27
C VAL A 99 9.59 8.16 -19.07
N ALA A 100 9.89 7.75 -17.83
CA ALA A 100 9.68 6.39 -17.38
C ALA A 100 8.28 6.28 -16.74
N ASP A 101 7.27 6.06 -17.55
CA ASP A 101 5.91 5.76 -17.07
C ASP A 101 5.76 4.24 -16.89
N THR A 102 6.75 3.62 -16.36
CA THR A 102 6.62 2.29 -15.79
C THR A 102 6.17 2.49 -14.35
N ARG A 103 4.89 2.31 -14.08
CA ARG A 103 4.47 1.95 -12.73
C ARG A 103 5.40 0.81 -12.31
N GLY A 104 6.26 1.07 -11.33
CA GLY A 104 7.30 0.12 -10.96
C GLY A 104 6.71 -1.29 -10.92
N LYS A 105 7.32 -2.25 -11.62
CA LYS A 105 6.89 -3.66 -11.62
C LYS A 105 7.07 -4.28 -10.24
N THR A 106 7.79 -3.59 -9.35
CA THR A 106 8.09 -3.99 -7.98
C THR A 106 7.31 -3.16 -6.97
N ILE A 107 7.02 -3.78 -5.84
CA ILE A 107 6.48 -3.18 -4.64
C ILE A 107 7.42 -3.44 -3.48
N MET A 108 7.41 -2.56 -2.48
CA MET A 108 8.17 -2.75 -1.25
C MET A 108 7.26 -3.36 -0.19
N VAL A 109 7.64 -4.51 0.33
CA VAL A 109 6.97 -5.20 1.43
C VAL A 109 7.92 -5.28 2.61
N ALA A 110 7.42 -5.01 3.82
CA ALA A 110 8.16 -5.16 5.06
C ALA A 110 7.82 -6.47 5.74
N ALA A 111 8.75 -6.98 6.55
CA ALA A 111 8.50 -8.06 7.49
C ALA A 111 9.03 -7.69 8.88
N SER A 112 8.32 -8.09 9.93
CA SER A 112 8.70 -7.83 11.31
C SER A 112 8.31 -8.97 12.26
N GLY A 113 8.79 -8.91 13.51
CA GLY A 113 8.55 -9.93 14.53
C GLY A 113 9.72 -10.89 14.71
N ALA A 114 9.45 -12.20 14.77
CA ALA A 114 10.45 -13.25 14.98
C ALA A 114 11.17 -13.63 13.68
N ILE A 115 11.93 -12.69 13.13
CA ILE A 115 12.67 -12.84 11.87
C ILE A 115 14.16 -12.52 12.05
N HIS A 116 14.99 -13.09 11.18
CA HIS A 116 16.39 -12.76 11.02
C HIS A 116 16.65 -12.07 9.69
N GLY A 117 17.68 -11.20 9.65
CA GLY A 117 18.19 -10.62 8.41
C GLY A 117 17.33 -9.47 7.87
N ALA A 118 17.02 -9.52 6.58
CA ALA A 118 16.34 -8.43 5.90
C ALA A 118 14.89 -8.26 6.39
N SER A 119 14.50 -7.01 6.64
CA SER A 119 13.14 -6.62 7.04
C SER A 119 12.35 -5.94 5.93
N ARG A 120 12.96 -5.70 4.76
CA ARG A 120 12.32 -5.07 3.60
C ARG A 120 12.68 -5.82 2.32
N PHE A 121 11.66 -6.10 1.53
CA PHE A 121 11.74 -6.94 0.34
C PHE A 121 11.15 -6.22 -0.86
N PRO A 122 11.98 -5.84 -1.85
CA PRO A 122 11.47 -5.42 -3.16
C PRO A 122 10.98 -6.67 -3.91
N VAL A 123 9.68 -6.80 -4.11
CA VAL A 123 9.06 -7.94 -4.78
C VAL A 123 8.24 -7.48 -5.99
N LEU A 124 7.97 -8.38 -6.93
CA LEU A 124 7.08 -8.10 -8.06
C LEU A 124 5.65 -7.87 -7.57
N LYS A 125 4.89 -6.98 -8.22
CA LYS A 125 3.48 -6.69 -7.90
C LYS A 125 2.56 -7.92 -7.86
N GLN A 126 2.97 -9.00 -8.53
CA GLN A 126 2.19 -10.25 -8.58
C GLN A 126 2.65 -11.26 -7.53
N THR A 127 3.55 -10.86 -6.62
CA THR A 127 4.05 -11.76 -5.57
C THR A 127 2.96 -12.04 -4.55
N ARG A 128 2.83 -13.31 -4.20
CA ARG A 128 1.90 -13.79 -3.18
C ARG A 128 2.59 -14.00 -1.84
N LEU A 129 1.82 -13.98 -0.76
CA LEU A 129 2.32 -14.10 0.60
C LEU A 129 3.20 -15.33 0.80
N LYS A 130 2.76 -16.51 0.35
CA LYS A 130 3.55 -17.75 0.52
C LYS A 130 4.89 -17.69 -0.20
N THR A 131 4.93 -17.05 -1.37
CA THR A 131 6.19 -16.86 -2.11
C THR A 131 7.14 -15.98 -1.32
N LEU A 132 6.68 -14.88 -0.74
CA LEU A 132 7.52 -14.02 0.09
C LEU A 132 8.02 -14.74 1.35
N LEU A 133 7.14 -15.48 2.05
CA LEU A 133 7.49 -16.19 3.27
C LEU A 133 8.61 -17.24 3.06
N ALA A 134 8.75 -17.78 1.85
CA ALA A 134 9.85 -18.68 1.52
C ALA A 134 11.24 -18.00 1.54
N TYR A 135 11.28 -16.67 1.45
CA TYR A 135 12.52 -15.88 1.50
C TYR A 135 12.79 -15.24 2.87
N ILE A 136 11.80 -15.25 3.77
CA ILE A 136 11.95 -14.68 5.11
C ILE A 136 12.56 -15.75 6.02
N SER A 137 13.74 -15.46 6.55
CA SER A 137 14.34 -16.30 7.57
C SER A 137 13.67 -16.04 8.92
N VAL A 138 13.02 -17.05 9.49
CA VAL A 138 12.34 -16.96 10.78
C VAL A 138 13.22 -17.55 11.90
N GLU A 139 12.98 -17.13 13.14
CA GLU A 139 13.55 -17.73 14.34
C GLU A 139 12.74 -18.98 14.73
N PRO A 140 13.17 -20.22 14.43
CA PRO A 140 12.30 -21.40 14.52
C PRO A 140 11.72 -21.64 15.93
N GLU A 141 12.49 -21.34 16.97
CA GLU A 141 12.10 -21.54 18.37
C GLU A 141 11.14 -20.45 18.88
N LEU A 142 11.25 -19.23 18.32
CA LEU A 142 10.52 -18.06 18.80
C LEU A 142 9.34 -17.66 17.91
N ALA A 143 9.33 -18.10 16.66
CA ALA A 143 8.29 -17.68 15.70
C ALA A 143 6.99 -18.47 15.89
N ASP A 144 5.87 -17.77 15.97
CA ASP A 144 4.54 -18.33 15.81
C ASP A 144 4.06 -18.20 14.37
N ILE A 145 4.43 -19.17 13.54
CA ILE A 145 4.05 -19.21 12.12
C ILE A 145 2.55 -19.47 11.89
N LYS A 146 1.83 -19.93 12.93
CA LYS A 146 0.39 -20.17 12.85
C LYS A 146 -0.43 -18.89 13.03
N SER A 147 0.18 -17.85 13.59
CA SER A 147 -0.47 -16.57 13.89
C SER A 147 0.05 -15.42 13.01
N ILE A 148 0.58 -15.71 11.83
CA ILE A 148 1.02 -14.67 10.88
C ILE A 148 -0.17 -13.81 10.48
N TYR A 149 0.05 -12.49 10.41
CA TYR A 149 -0.91 -11.51 9.90
C TYR A 149 -0.21 -10.42 9.11
N ILE A 150 -0.99 -9.61 8.40
CA ILE A 150 -0.48 -8.48 7.63
C ILE A 150 -1.10 -7.19 8.16
N ARG A 151 -0.31 -6.13 8.22
CA ARG A 151 -0.81 -4.76 8.29
C ARG A 151 -0.82 -4.18 6.90
N ARG A 152 -1.99 -3.72 6.45
CA ARG A 152 -2.21 -3.23 5.10
C ARG A 152 -2.89 -1.87 5.13
N LYS A 153 -2.33 -0.90 4.40
CA LYS A 153 -2.84 0.48 4.38
C LYS A 153 -4.24 0.57 3.76
N SER A 154 -4.53 -0.21 2.73
CA SER A 154 -5.87 -0.25 2.11
C SER A 154 -6.93 -0.74 3.10
N VAL A 155 -6.61 -1.79 3.87
CA VAL A 155 -7.48 -2.32 4.93
C VAL A 155 -7.67 -1.31 6.06
N ALA A 156 -6.62 -0.61 6.49
CA ALA A 156 -6.72 0.44 7.49
C ALA A 156 -7.67 1.57 7.03
N ALA A 157 -7.56 1.98 5.77
CA ALA A 157 -8.44 2.99 5.19
C ALA A 157 -9.91 2.53 5.15
N GLU A 158 -10.16 1.29 4.75
CA GLU A 158 -11.50 0.70 4.75
C GLU A 158 -12.07 0.59 6.17
N GLN A 159 -11.28 0.09 7.12
CA GLN A 159 -11.68 0.01 8.54
C GLN A 159 -12.02 1.39 9.10
N LYS A 160 -11.28 2.44 8.73
CA LYS A 160 -11.55 3.82 9.14
C LYS A 160 -12.90 4.31 8.60
N VAL A 161 -13.23 4.00 7.35
CA VAL A 161 -14.54 4.34 6.75
C VAL A 161 -15.66 3.62 7.48
N ILE A 162 -15.53 2.31 7.70
CA ILE A 162 -16.52 1.49 8.42
C ILE A 162 -16.74 2.02 9.84
N LEU A 163 -15.65 2.32 10.57
CA LEU A 163 -15.72 2.89 11.91
C LEU A 163 -16.49 4.23 11.91
N LYS A 164 -16.13 5.12 10.98
CA LYS A 164 -16.80 6.42 10.85
C LYS A 164 -18.30 6.29 10.58
N ASP A 165 -18.68 5.35 9.71
CA ASP A 165 -20.10 5.09 9.41
C ASP A 165 -20.84 4.48 10.60
N ALA A 166 -20.19 3.58 11.35
CA ALA A 166 -20.77 3.01 12.57
C ALA A 166 -20.98 4.09 13.66
N LEU A 167 -20.01 4.96 13.86
CA LEU A 167 -20.10 6.08 14.81
C LEU A 167 -21.20 7.07 14.42
N ARG A 168 -21.35 7.38 13.13
CA ARG A 168 -22.43 8.23 12.62
C ARG A 168 -23.81 7.63 12.87
N ARG A 169 -23.97 6.31 12.66
CA ARG A 169 -25.24 5.62 12.95
C ARG A 169 -25.55 5.65 14.44
N LEU A 170 -24.55 5.45 15.29
CA LEU A 170 -24.72 5.53 16.76
C LEU A 170 -25.15 6.92 17.18
N GLU A 171 -24.54 7.97 16.66
CA GLU A 171 -24.90 9.36 16.94
C GLU A 171 -26.34 9.66 16.48
N GLN A 172 -26.71 9.26 15.27
CA GLN A 172 -28.07 9.43 14.76
C GLN A 172 -29.11 8.70 15.61
N SER A 173 -28.81 7.46 16.02
CA SER A 173 -29.68 6.69 16.91
C SER A 173 -29.91 7.38 18.25
N ALA A 174 -28.88 7.96 18.83
CA ALA A 174 -28.98 8.70 20.09
C ALA A 174 -29.83 9.98 19.95
N LEU A 175 -29.70 10.68 18.82
CA LEU A 175 -30.42 11.94 18.58
C LEU A 175 -31.90 11.72 18.18
N THR A 176 -32.24 10.55 17.62
CA THR A 176 -33.61 10.24 17.15
C THR A 176 -34.43 9.45 18.16
N ALA A 177 -33.87 9.07 19.30
CA ALA A 177 -34.59 8.35 20.35
C ALA A 177 -35.68 9.24 20.96
N THR A 178 -36.95 8.77 20.90
CA THR A 178 -38.12 9.45 21.48
C THR A 178 -38.28 9.12 22.96
N SER A 179 -38.79 10.07 23.76
CA SER A 179 -39.11 9.87 25.18
C SER A 179 -40.62 9.92 25.42
N ALA A 180 -41.11 9.12 26.34
CA ALA A 180 -42.52 9.06 26.68
C ALA A 180 -42.90 9.93 27.91
N SER A 181 -41.91 10.40 28.69
CA SER A 181 -42.08 11.24 29.86
C SER A 181 -40.97 12.32 30.05
N VAL A 182 -41.22 13.31 30.89
CA VAL A 182 -40.24 14.39 31.16
C VAL A 182 -39.00 13.86 31.87
N ASP A 183 -39.16 12.92 32.79
CA ASP A 183 -38.00 12.29 33.48
C ASP A 183 -37.17 11.47 32.56
N GLU A 184 -37.80 10.73 31.66
CA GLU A 184 -37.14 9.98 30.60
C GLU A 184 -36.38 10.90 29.63
N ALA A 185 -36.96 12.05 29.30
CA ALA A 185 -36.30 13.05 28.45
C ALA A 185 -35.00 13.57 29.08
N SER A 186 -34.94 13.76 30.39
CA SER A 186 -33.72 14.21 31.07
C SER A 186 -32.61 13.17 31.06
N ILE A 187 -32.96 11.89 31.16
CA ILE A 187 -32.01 10.76 31.04
C ILE A 187 -31.50 10.66 29.61
N ARG A 188 -32.37 10.79 28.62
CA ARG A 188 -32.01 10.74 27.20
C ARG A 188 -31.04 11.83 26.79
N VAL A 189 -31.21 13.05 27.29
CA VAL A 189 -30.26 14.15 27.05
C VAL A 189 -28.85 13.79 27.55
N LYS A 190 -28.74 13.24 28.77
CA LYS A 190 -27.45 12.81 29.31
C LYS A 190 -26.83 11.61 28.55
N GLU A 191 -27.65 10.66 28.12
CA GLU A 191 -27.22 9.56 27.26
C GLU A 191 -26.66 10.08 25.93
N ALA A 192 -27.37 11.01 25.27
CA ALA A 192 -26.94 11.61 24.02
C ALA A 192 -25.61 12.35 24.17
N GLU A 193 -25.41 13.09 25.27
CA GLU A 193 -24.16 13.78 25.59
C GLU A 193 -23.01 12.78 25.78
N LEU A 194 -23.23 11.69 26.51
CA LEU A 194 -22.23 10.63 26.69
C LEU A 194 -21.87 9.95 25.38
N ILE A 195 -22.85 9.69 24.52
CA ILE A 195 -22.63 9.12 23.19
C ILE A 195 -21.84 10.09 22.30
N GLN A 196 -22.17 11.37 22.29
CA GLN A 196 -21.39 12.38 21.55
C GLN A 196 -19.93 12.42 22.01
N ASN A 197 -19.70 12.43 23.32
CA ASN A 197 -18.35 12.40 23.89
C ASN A 197 -17.58 11.10 23.51
N PHE A 198 -18.28 9.97 23.46
CA PHE A 198 -17.71 8.71 22.98
C PHE A 198 -17.37 8.79 21.51
N VAL A 199 -18.29 9.26 20.65
CA VAL A 199 -18.10 9.40 19.19
C VAL A 199 -16.90 10.30 18.90
N GLN A 200 -16.78 11.45 19.59
CA GLN A 200 -15.63 12.35 19.43
C GLN A 200 -14.29 11.68 19.75
N ARG A 201 -14.24 10.85 20.80
CA ARG A 201 -13.03 10.12 21.17
C ARG A 201 -12.73 8.99 20.21
N ALA A 202 -13.75 8.21 19.86
CA ALA A 202 -13.63 7.04 18.97
C ALA A 202 -13.30 7.44 17.52
N SER A 203 -13.75 8.62 17.05
CA SER A 203 -13.43 9.12 15.70
C SER A 203 -11.96 9.46 15.48
N LYS A 204 -11.19 9.60 16.55
CA LYS A 204 -9.74 9.86 16.51
C LYS A 204 -8.90 8.58 16.42
N LEU A 205 -9.53 7.42 16.58
CA LEU A 205 -8.83 6.15 16.49
C LEU A 205 -8.42 5.90 15.03
N GLU A 206 -7.17 5.54 14.85
CA GLU A 206 -6.62 5.10 13.57
C GLU A 206 -6.52 3.57 13.58
N PRO A 207 -7.28 2.87 12.73
CA PRO A 207 -7.16 1.42 12.64
C PRO A 207 -5.80 0.99 12.11
N ASP A 208 -5.25 -0.09 12.67
CA ASP A 208 -3.94 -0.61 12.31
C ASP A 208 -3.91 -1.35 10.97
N GLY A 209 -5.07 -1.58 10.33
CA GLY A 209 -5.17 -2.31 9.08
C GLY A 209 -4.80 -3.78 9.19
N VAL A 210 -5.06 -4.39 10.33
CA VAL A 210 -4.78 -5.81 10.56
C VAL A 210 -5.65 -6.67 9.65
N LEU A 211 -4.99 -7.51 8.85
CA LEU A 211 -5.59 -8.51 7.98
C LEU A 211 -5.17 -9.90 8.48
N VAL A 212 -6.12 -10.64 9.00
CA VAL A 212 -5.92 -12.01 9.48
C VAL A 212 -5.75 -12.93 8.29
N VAL A 213 -4.53 -13.42 8.05
CA VAL A 213 -4.20 -14.30 6.93
C VAL A 213 -4.03 -15.76 7.33
N SER A 214 -3.92 -16.03 8.63
CA SER A 214 -3.85 -17.38 9.18
C SER A 214 -5.07 -17.66 10.05
N ARG A 215 -5.83 -18.69 9.69
CA ARG A 215 -7.00 -19.15 10.44
C ARG A 215 -6.91 -20.64 10.69
N ASN A 216 -7.10 -21.05 11.93
CA ASN A 216 -6.98 -22.47 12.34
C ASN A 216 -5.68 -23.12 11.85
N GLY A 217 -4.56 -22.39 11.88
CA GLY A 217 -3.25 -22.85 11.40
C GLY A 217 -3.12 -23.00 9.88
N LYS A 218 -4.12 -22.59 9.10
CA LYS A 218 -4.05 -22.55 7.63
C LYS A 218 -3.77 -21.13 7.16
N LEU A 219 -2.68 -20.96 6.42
CA LEU A 219 -2.28 -19.70 5.85
C LEU A 219 -2.97 -19.47 4.50
N SER A 220 -3.66 -18.33 4.37
CA SER A 220 -4.24 -17.85 3.12
C SER A 220 -3.16 -17.26 2.23
N ASP A 221 -3.14 -17.65 0.94
CA ASP A 221 -2.17 -17.16 -0.03
C ASP A 221 -2.79 -16.01 -0.83
N LEU A 222 -2.53 -14.78 -0.40
CA LEU A 222 -3.06 -13.58 -1.02
C LEU A 222 -1.98 -12.80 -1.79
N LEU A 223 -2.42 -11.93 -2.69
CA LEU A 223 -1.56 -11.00 -3.41
C LEU A 223 -1.09 -9.89 -2.47
N LEU A 224 0.21 -9.57 -2.52
CA LEU A 224 0.78 -8.50 -1.71
C LEU A 224 0.57 -7.12 -2.35
N GLU A 225 0.47 -6.09 -1.51
CA GLU A 225 0.32 -4.70 -1.91
C GLU A 225 1.52 -3.85 -1.48
N GLU A 226 1.67 -2.68 -2.13
CA GLU A 226 2.71 -1.71 -1.78
C GLU A 226 2.56 -1.26 -0.32
N GLY A 227 3.63 -1.45 0.45
CA GLY A 227 3.70 -1.07 1.84
C GLY A 227 3.03 -2.06 2.81
N ASP A 228 2.71 -3.28 2.35
CA ASP A 228 2.31 -4.36 3.26
C ASP A 228 3.43 -4.64 4.27
N GLU A 229 3.04 -4.86 5.51
CA GLU A 229 3.93 -5.34 6.58
C GLU A 229 3.46 -6.73 7.03
N VAL A 230 4.26 -7.75 6.75
CA VAL A 230 4.03 -9.13 7.20
C VAL A 230 4.58 -9.30 8.60
N ILE A 231 3.71 -9.55 9.57
CA ILE A 231 4.11 -9.75 10.96
C ILE A 231 4.12 -11.24 11.29
N ILE A 232 5.27 -11.71 11.75
CA ILE A 232 5.46 -13.07 12.28
C ILE A 232 5.60 -12.94 13.80
N PRO A 233 4.52 -13.16 14.57
CA PRO A 233 4.56 -12.94 16.00
C PRO A 233 5.57 -13.86 16.69
N ARG A 234 6.08 -13.41 17.83
CA ARG A 234 6.82 -14.29 18.74
C ARG A 234 5.82 -15.16 19.51
N ARG A 235 6.19 -16.40 19.71
CA ARG A 235 5.48 -17.25 20.66
C ARG A 235 5.47 -16.60 22.03
N THR A 236 4.36 -16.65 22.68
CA THR A 236 4.21 -16.18 24.06
C THR A 236 3.56 -17.28 24.87
N ASP A 237 4.08 -17.52 26.06
CA ASP A 237 3.52 -18.45 27.02
C ASP A 237 2.60 -17.72 28.02
N VAL A 238 1.97 -16.63 27.57
CA VAL A 238 1.12 -15.78 28.42
C VAL A 238 -0.27 -15.66 27.83
N VAL A 239 -1.27 -15.91 28.66
CA VAL A 239 -2.69 -15.67 28.40
C VAL A 239 -3.11 -14.43 29.18
N HIS A 240 -3.61 -13.43 28.48
CA HIS A 240 -4.19 -12.24 29.10
C HIS A 240 -5.69 -12.45 29.32
N VAL A 241 -6.14 -12.26 30.55
CA VAL A 241 -7.55 -12.32 30.95
C VAL A 241 -8.00 -10.91 31.31
N SER A 242 -8.99 -10.38 30.60
CA SER A 242 -9.46 -9.00 30.77
C SER A 242 -10.97 -8.87 30.49
N GLY A 243 -11.53 -7.69 30.72
CA GLY A 243 -12.96 -7.41 30.60
C GLY A 243 -13.66 -7.55 31.95
N GLU A 244 -14.88 -8.13 31.95
CA GLU A 244 -15.71 -8.29 33.16
C GLU A 244 -15.25 -9.46 34.03
N VAL A 245 -14.00 -9.38 34.51
CA VAL A 245 -13.39 -10.27 35.50
C VAL A 245 -13.06 -9.50 36.77
N LEU A 246 -12.97 -10.18 37.93
CA LEU A 246 -12.68 -9.48 39.18
C LEU A 246 -11.30 -8.82 39.19
N ILE A 247 -10.29 -9.49 38.65
CA ILE A 247 -8.90 -8.99 38.58
C ILE A 247 -8.34 -9.26 37.20
N PRO A 248 -8.31 -8.25 36.30
CA PRO A 248 -7.60 -8.38 35.03
C PRO A 248 -6.14 -8.79 35.26
N THR A 249 -5.69 -9.86 34.61
CA THR A 249 -4.38 -10.47 34.89
C THR A 249 -3.78 -11.12 33.66
N ALA A 250 -2.48 -11.43 33.74
CA ALA A 250 -1.76 -12.26 32.79
C ALA A 250 -1.35 -13.55 33.49
N VAL A 251 -1.66 -14.69 32.90
CA VAL A 251 -1.39 -16.03 33.43
C VAL A 251 -0.53 -16.80 32.46
N THR A 252 0.42 -17.59 32.93
CA THR A 252 1.23 -18.47 32.08
C THR A 252 0.34 -19.50 31.39
N TRP A 253 0.56 -19.69 30.09
CA TRP A 253 -0.12 -20.72 29.35
C TRP A 253 0.40 -22.10 29.72
N GLU A 254 -0.48 -23.03 30.06
CA GLU A 254 -0.14 -24.40 30.34
C GLU A 254 -1.02 -25.33 29.53
N LYS A 255 -0.39 -26.38 28.96
CA LYS A 255 -1.10 -27.39 28.20
C LYS A 255 -2.08 -28.18 29.11
N GLY A 256 -3.36 -28.15 28.73
CA GLY A 256 -4.41 -28.90 29.45
C GLY A 256 -5.23 -28.04 30.41
N LEU A 257 -4.86 -26.80 30.69
CA LEU A 257 -5.73 -25.89 31.43
C LEU A 257 -6.96 -25.51 30.60
N SER A 258 -8.10 -25.46 31.26
CA SER A 258 -9.36 -25.08 30.68
C SER A 258 -9.58 -23.55 30.80
N LEU A 259 -10.50 -23.00 30.01
CA LEU A 259 -10.96 -21.62 30.16
C LEU A 259 -11.33 -21.26 31.59
N LYS A 260 -11.99 -22.20 32.28
CA LYS A 260 -12.42 -22.01 33.67
C LYS A 260 -11.22 -21.83 34.62
N ASP A 261 -10.12 -22.52 34.37
CA ASP A 261 -8.91 -22.40 35.20
C ASP A 261 -8.27 -21.03 35.04
N TYR A 262 -8.19 -20.49 33.81
CA TYR A 262 -7.71 -19.13 33.55
C TYR A 262 -8.63 -18.06 34.16
N LEU A 263 -9.95 -18.22 34.03
CA LEU A 263 -10.91 -17.31 34.68
C LEU A 263 -10.80 -17.34 36.20
N LYS A 264 -10.56 -18.52 36.80
CA LYS A 264 -10.31 -18.66 38.23
C LYS A 264 -9.05 -17.93 38.67
N GLY A 265 -7.98 -17.97 37.83
CA GLY A 265 -6.75 -17.23 38.05
C GLY A 265 -6.98 -15.70 38.07
N ALA A 266 -8.00 -15.21 37.36
CA ALA A 266 -8.45 -13.81 37.35
C ALA A 266 -9.47 -13.48 38.48
N GLY A 267 -9.61 -14.37 39.50
CA GLY A 267 -10.58 -14.21 40.58
C GLY A 267 -12.02 -14.58 40.21
N GLY A 268 -12.27 -15.01 38.97
CA GLY A 268 -13.60 -15.30 38.43
C GLY A 268 -14.22 -14.16 37.64
N LEU A 269 -15.44 -14.38 37.18
CA LEU A 269 -16.22 -13.37 36.43
C LEU A 269 -16.91 -12.39 37.39
N SER A 270 -17.06 -11.12 36.98
CA SER A 270 -17.85 -10.16 37.73
C SER A 270 -19.36 -10.46 37.58
N ASP A 271 -20.19 -9.85 38.44
CA ASP A 271 -21.64 -9.99 38.39
C ASP A 271 -22.26 -9.43 37.07
N ARG A 272 -21.50 -8.60 36.36
CA ARG A 272 -21.92 -7.96 35.10
C ARG A 272 -21.46 -8.75 33.86
N ALA A 273 -20.71 -9.83 34.05
CA ALA A 273 -20.16 -10.61 32.96
C ALA A 273 -21.24 -11.40 32.20
N ASP A 274 -21.26 -11.31 30.88
CA ASP A 274 -22.02 -12.22 30.03
C ASP A 274 -21.26 -13.53 29.85
N LYS A 275 -21.70 -14.54 30.60
CA LYS A 275 -21.09 -15.88 30.64
C LYS A 275 -21.19 -16.64 29.31
N ASN A 276 -22.09 -16.22 28.42
CA ASN A 276 -22.29 -16.84 27.11
C ASN A 276 -21.52 -16.16 26.00
N ASN A 277 -20.88 -15.02 26.29
CA ASN A 277 -20.20 -14.20 25.29
C ASN A 277 -18.73 -13.95 25.68
N ILE A 278 -17.97 -15.04 25.77
CA ILE A 278 -16.54 -14.98 26.04
C ILE A 278 -15.78 -15.08 24.72
N LEU A 279 -14.91 -14.10 24.47
CA LEU A 279 -14.13 -13.99 23.25
C LEU A 279 -12.70 -14.48 23.48
N PHE A 280 -12.19 -15.23 22.53
CA PHE A 280 -10.77 -15.59 22.42
C PHE A 280 -10.16 -14.74 21.31
N VAL A 281 -9.11 -14.01 21.62
CA VAL A 281 -8.39 -13.19 20.66
C VAL A 281 -7.00 -13.75 20.47
N GLY A 282 -6.71 -14.25 19.28
CA GLY A 282 -5.39 -14.77 18.92
C GLY A 282 -4.37 -13.65 18.71
N LEU A 283 -3.08 -14.00 18.69
CA LEU A 283 -1.96 -13.05 18.45
C LEU A 283 -2.08 -12.33 17.10
N ASN A 284 -2.77 -12.93 16.14
CA ASN A 284 -3.04 -12.37 14.82
C ASN A 284 -4.33 -11.53 14.75
N GLY A 285 -5.03 -11.34 15.89
CA GLY A 285 -6.32 -10.67 15.94
C GLY A 285 -7.51 -11.54 15.52
N GLU A 286 -7.32 -12.85 15.27
CA GLU A 286 -8.44 -13.78 15.03
C GLU A 286 -9.31 -13.86 16.29
N VAL A 287 -10.62 -13.68 16.12
CA VAL A 287 -11.59 -13.74 17.21
C VAL A 287 -12.42 -15.01 17.08
N ALA A 288 -12.46 -15.79 18.16
CA ALA A 288 -13.35 -16.94 18.29
C ALA A 288 -14.26 -16.76 19.52
N HIS A 289 -15.48 -17.27 19.44
CA HIS A 289 -16.42 -17.32 20.55
C HIS A 289 -16.33 -18.66 21.26
N SER A 290 -16.58 -18.68 22.58
CA SER A 290 -16.83 -19.95 23.25
C SER A 290 -18.20 -20.47 22.79
N GLU A 291 -18.24 -21.69 22.28
CA GLU A 291 -19.51 -22.36 21.96
C GLU A 291 -20.17 -22.88 23.27
N GLY A 292 -21.10 -22.09 23.83
CA GLY A 292 -21.93 -22.48 24.97
C GLY A 292 -21.45 -21.96 26.34
N PRO A 293 -22.23 -22.17 27.40
CA PRO A 293 -21.86 -21.75 28.75
C PRO A 293 -20.59 -22.49 29.20
N VAL A 294 -19.69 -21.76 29.86
CA VAL A 294 -18.33 -22.14 30.28
C VAL A 294 -18.19 -23.63 30.62
N SER A 295 -18.15 -24.51 29.63
CA SER A 295 -17.99 -25.93 29.72
C SER A 295 -16.75 -26.33 28.92
N TYR A 296 -15.71 -26.77 29.66
CA TYR A 296 -14.54 -27.54 29.20
C TYR A 296 -14.05 -27.35 27.75
N THR A 297 -13.95 -26.17 27.26
CA THR A 297 -13.27 -25.92 25.98
C THR A 297 -11.76 -25.92 26.25
N HIS A 298 -11.07 -26.95 25.79
CA HIS A 298 -9.61 -26.94 25.75
C HIS A 298 -9.16 -25.85 24.76
N LEU A 299 -8.35 -24.92 25.24
CA LEU A 299 -7.64 -23.98 24.37
C LEU A 299 -6.76 -24.82 23.42
N ARG A 300 -7.09 -24.83 22.13
CA ARG A 300 -6.31 -25.58 21.15
C ARG A 300 -4.97 -24.86 20.94
N ALA A 301 -3.87 -25.58 21.22
CA ALA A 301 -2.50 -25.19 20.87
C ALA A 301 -2.26 -25.25 19.35
#